data_36756abf13db04130107bbbb6c584bbb
#
_entry.id   36756abf13db04130107bbbb6c584bbb
#
_cell.length_a   1.000
_cell.length_b   1.000
_cell.length_c   1.000
_cell.angle_alpha   90.00
_cell.angle_beta   90.00
_cell.angle_gamma   90.00
#
_symmetry.space_group_name_H-M   'P 1'
#
loop_
_entity.id
_entity.type
_entity.pdbx_description
1 polymer ?
#
loop_
_entity_poly.entity_id
_entity_poly.type
_entity_poly.pdbx_seq_one_letter_code
_entity_poly.pdbx_strand_id
1 'polypeptide(L)'
;MVKTIENRILITIGAITFVESPDIQRLAADRDEVIFETLPRGRTRETIVRPNGVQVVTVRNRFGDIIQRSRILPDGREVILSYAQEYDREDYVEWRDPSFDLPPMRLTIPVREYTLDARYVENDGDYYDFLELPPVERIEKVYSIQDVKRSARVRDKARRVEMGNITFGFGSADIAEDQIPTLEGLAQALSRLIEQNPGETFLIEGHTDAVGLDGANLALSDRRAESVAVALTDVFGIPAENLATQGYGERFLKVKTQSKEPLNRRVVFRRITPLIAPVASAQ
;
A
#
# COMPACT_ATOMS: atom_id res chain seq x y z
N MET A 1 8.28 14.18 -15.84
CA MET A 1 9.09 15.16 -15.04
C MET A 1 9.31 14.56 -13.66
N VAL A 2 10.52 14.67 -13.10
CA VAL A 2 10.86 14.16 -11.76
C VAL A 2 11.23 15.34 -10.87
N LYS A 3 10.67 15.42 -9.67
CA LYS A 3 10.94 16.45 -8.67
C LYS A 3 11.06 15.79 -7.29
N THR A 4 11.98 16.25 -6.44
CA THR A 4 12.13 15.75 -5.07
C THR A 4 11.57 16.77 -4.08
N ILE A 5 10.78 16.30 -3.11
CA ILE A 5 10.27 17.08 -1.98
C ILE A 5 10.47 16.22 -0.71
N GLU A 6 11.27 16.68 0.26
CA GLU A 6 11.47 16.04 1.56
C GLU A 6 11.70 14.52 1.46
N ASN A 7 12.70 14.08 0.70
CA ASN A 7 13.06 12.68 0.43
C ASN A 7 11.98 11.86 -0.32
N ARG A 8 10.99 12.52 -0.91
CA ARG A 8 9.99 11.88 -1.78
C ARG A 8 10.24 12.28 -3.22
N ILE A 9 10.13 11.31 -4.11
CA ILE A 9 10.26 11.51 -5.56
C ILE A 9 8.86 11.68 -6.14
N LEU A 10 8.60 12.83 -6.76
CA LEU A 10 7.36 13.05 -7.50
C LEU A 10 7.62 12.75 -8.96
N ILE A 11 6.89 11.78 -9.50
CA ILE A 11 6.98 11.33 -10.89
C ILE A 11 5.69 11.72 -11.60
N THR A 12 5.81 12.49 -12.69
CA THR A 12 4.67 12.85 -13.54
C THR A 12 4.63 11.94 -14.77
N ILE A 13 3.56 11.17 -14.90
CA ILE A 13 3.24 10.32 -16.05
C ILE A 13 1.97 10.89 -16.71
N GLY A 14 2.08 11.37 -17.93
CA GLY A 14 0.98 12.12 -18.57
C GLY A 14 0.61 13.36 -17.77
N ALA A 15 -0.65 13.48 -17.35
CA ALA A 15 -1.17 14.60 -16.57
C ALA A 15 -1.20 14.32 -15.05
N ILE A 16 -0.76 13.14 -14.62
CA ILE A 16 -0.88 12.72 -13.21
C ILE A 16 0.51 12.65 -12.57
N THR A 17 0.68 13.27 -11.42
CA THR A 17 1.90 13.21 -10.63
C THR A 17 1.70 12.19 -9.50
N PHE A 18 2.59 11.26 -9.31
CA PHE A 18 2.61 10.29 -8.22
C PHE A 18 3.76 10.62 -7.28
N VAL A 19 3.60 10.27 -6.01
CA VAL A 19 4.72 10.25 -5.07
C VAL A 19 5.25 8.83 -5.00
N GLU A 20 6.56 8.69 -5.06
CA GLU A 20 7.28 7.41 -4.86
C GLU A 20 8.27 7.62 -3.71
N SER A 21 8.24 6.71 -2.75
CA SER A 21 9.22 6.63 -1.67
C SER A 21 10.03 5.34 -1.80
N PRO A 22 11.34 5.37 -1.48
CA PRO A 22 12.13 4.16 -1.41
C PRO A 22 11.62 3.25 -0.30
N ASP A 23 11.00 2.13 -0.63
CA ASP A 23 10.50 1.14 0.34
C ASP A 23 11.59 0.62 1.28
N ILE A 24 12.85 0.64 0.82
CA ILE A 24 13.99 0.09 1.57
C ILE A 24 14.16 0.71 2.94
N GLN A 25 13.90 2.01 3.09
CA GLN A 25 14.02 2.72 4.37
C GLN A 25 13.06 2.18 5.44
N ARG A 26 11.94 1.61 5.00
CA ARG A 26 10.92 1.01 5.87
C ARG A 26 11.09 -0.50 6.00
N LEU A 27 11.59 -1.16 4.94
CA LEU A 27 11.74 -2.61 4.90
C LEU A 27 12.98 -3.10 5.64
N ALA A 28 14.07 -2.31 5.64
CA ALA A 28 15.33 -2.66 6.28
C ALA A 28 15.46 -1.93 7.63
N ALA A 29 15.83 -2.67 8.66
CA ALA A 29 16.26 -2.13 9.96
C ALA A 29 17.79 -1.94 9.99
N ASP A 30 18.30 -1.19 10.98
CA ASP A 30 19.74 -0.86 11.13
C ASP A 30 20.66 -2.09 11.17
N ARG A 31 20.14 -3.25 11.56
CA ARG A 31 20.91 -4.50 11.71
C ARG A 31 20.80 -5.43 10.50
N ASP A 32 20.04 -5.04 9.50
CA ASP A 32 19.82 -5.85 8.30
C ASP A 32 20.94 -5.62 7.29
N GLU A 33 21.36 -6.67 6.62
CA GLU A 33 22.27 -6.57 5.47
C GLU A 33 21.44 -6.33 4.21
N VAL A 34 21.84 -5.35 3.40
CA VAL A 34 21.17 -5.04 2.13
C VAL A 34 22.11 -5.32 0.97
N ILE A 35 21.67 -6.21 0.08
CA ILE A 35 22.43 -6.66 -1.08
C ILE A 35 21.71 -6.19 -2.37
N PHE A 36 22.45 -5.54 -3.24
CA PHE A 36 21.96 -5.12 -4.57
C PHE A 36 22.66 -5.90 -5.67
N GLU A 37 21.88 -6.45 -6.59
CA GLU A 37 22.37 -7.18 -7.74
C GLU A 37 21.74 -6.64 -9.02
N THR A 38 22.55 -6.55 -10.08
CA THR A 38 22.07 -6.30 -11.43
C THR A 38 21.79 -7.62 -12.13
N LEU A 39 20.58 -7.81 -12.59
CA LEU A 39 20.13 -8.97 -13.32
C LEU A 39 20.08 -8.70 -14.83
N PRO A 40 20.03 -9.75 -15.69
CA PRO A 40 19.84 -9.57 -17.13
C PRO A 40 18.64 -8.69 -17.47
N ARG A 41 18.69 -8.01 -18.62
CA ARG A 41 17.65 -7.09 -19.14
C ARG A 41 17.49 -5.81 -18.31
N GLY A 42 18.54 -5.37 -17.59
CA GLY A 42 18.50 -4.15 -16.78
C GLY A 42 17.61 -4.24 -15.55
N ARG A 43 17.24 -5.45 -15.13
CA ARG A 43 16.53 -5.68 -13.87
C ARG A 43 17.48 -5.51 -12.68
N THR A 44 16.91 -5.21 -11.52
CA THR A 44 17.65 -5.17 -10.26
C THR A 44 16.98 -6.07 -9.24
N ARG A 45 17.81 -6.72 -8.40
CA ARG A 45 17.36 -7.43 -7.21
C ARG A 45 17.91 -6.73 -5.99
N GLU A 46 17.03 -6.48 -5.05
CA GLU A 46 17.33 -6.00 -3.71
C GLU A 46 16.98 -7.13 -2.75
N THR A 47 17.94 -7.55 -1.93
CA THR A 47 17.74 -8.57 -0.89
C THR A 47 18.10 -7.97 0.45
N ILE A 48 17.13 -7.95 1.36
CA ILE A 48 17.32 -7.54 2.75
C ILE A 48 17.41 -8.82 3.57
N VAL A 49 18.56 -9.05 4.20
CA VAL A 49 18.83 -10.23 5.03
C VAL A 49 18.73 -9.82 6.51
N ARG A 50 17.75 -10.37 7.19
CA ARG A 50 17.53 -10.10 8.62
C ARG A 50 18.38 -11.02 9.51
N PRO A 51 18.74 -10.60 10.75
CA PRO A 51 19.53 -11.41 11.68
C PRO A 51 18.92 -12.78 12.00
N ASN A 52 17.60 -12.92 11.89
CA ASN A 52 16.89 -14.18 12.09
C ASN A 52 16.89 -15.12 10.85
N GLY A 53 17.63 -14.75 9.80
CA GLY A 53 17.75 -15.51 8.56
C GLY A 53 16.60 -15.34 7.56
N VAL A 54 15.60 -14.55 7.87
CA VAL A 54 14.54 -14.18 6.90
C VAL A 54 15.13 -13.22 5.86
N GLN A 55 14.80 -13.44 4.59
CA GLN A 55 15.19 -12.54 3.50
C GLN A 55 13.95 -11.92 2.86
N VAL A 56 13.98 -10.62 2.59
CA VAL A 56 12.97 -9.94 1.78
C VAL A 56 13.60 -9.60 0.44
N VAL A 57 13.07 -10.20 -0.63
CA VAL A 57 13.59 -10.03 -1.98
C VAL A 57 12.63 -9.18 -2.80
N THR A 58 13.14 -8.11 -3.40
CA THR A 58 12.40 -7.27 -4.34
C THR A 58 13.12 -7.26 -5.68
N VAL A 59 12.43 -7.71 -6.73
CA VAL A 59 12.93 -7.64 -8.11
C VAL A 59 12.20 -6.53 -8.86
N ARG A 60 12.96 -5.64 -9.50
CA ARG A 60 12.42 -4.53 -10.28
C ARG A 60 12.84 -4.68 -11.74
N ASN A 61 11.99 -4.18 -12.66
CA ASN A 61 12.34 -4.06 -14.06
C ASN A 61 13.30 -2.87 -14.31
N ARG A 62 13.72 -2.68 -15.57
CA ARG A 62 14.59 -1.57 -15.99
C ARG A 62 14.01 -0.16 -15.77
N PHE A 63 12.71 -0.05 -15.50
CA PHE A 63 12.01 1.21 -15.23
C PHE A 63 11.80 1.45 -13.72
N GLY A 64 12.21 0.49 -12.86
CA GLY A 64 12.05 0.56 -11.41
C GLY A 64 10.73 -0.01 -10.88
N ASP A 65 9.83 -0.49 -11.74
CA ASP A 65 8.57 -1.10 -11.28
C ASP A 65 8.83 -2.46 -10.65
N ILE A 66 8.14 -2.77 -9.56
CA ILE A 66 8.27 -4.05 -8.87
C ILE A 66 7.64 -5.17 -9.71
N ILE A 67 8.47 -6.12 -10.15
CA ILE A 67 8.03 -7.35 -10.83
C ILE A 67 7.61 -8.38 -9.80
N GLN A 68 8.44 -8.57 -8.75
CA GLN A 68 8.23 -9.56 -7.71
C GLN A 68 8.66 -9.00 -6.36
N ARG A 69 7.88 -9.32 -5.34
CA ARG A 69 8.30 -9.22 -3.95
C ARG A 69 8.01 -10.55 -3.26
N SER A 70 9.00 -11.07 -2.55
CA SER A 70 8.87 -12.31 -1.82
C SER A 70 9.62 -12.25 -0.48
N ARG A 71 9.21 -13.13 0.43
CA ARG A 71 9.90 -13.43 1.69
C ARG A 71 10.43 -14.84 1.62
N ILE A 72 11.72 -15.02 1.87
CA ILE A 72 12.36 -16.33 2.00
C ILE A 72 12.58 -16.59 3.48
N LEU A 73 12.02 -17.69 3.96
CA LEU A 73 12.13 -18.12 5.35
C LEU A 73 13.49 -18.82 5.58
N PRO A 74 13.95 -18.95 6.86
CA PRO A 74 15.23 -19.61 7.16
C PRO A 74 15.30 -21.08 6.70
N ASP A 75 14.16 -21.75 6.51
CA ASP A 75 14.06 -23.11 5.98
C ASP A 75 14.07 -23.17 4.44
N GLY A 76 14.21 -22.02 3.77
CA GLY A 76 14.25 -21.91 2.32
C GLY A 76 12.89 -21.81 1.63
N ARG A 77 11.78 -21.88 2.37
CA ARG A 77 10.45 -21.66 1.78
C ARG A 77 10.29 -20.21 1.34
N GLU A 78 9.84 -20.01 0.10
CA GLU A 78 9.52 -18.70 -0.45
C GLU A 78 8.03 -18.42 -0.36
N VAL A 79 7.68 -17.26 0.20
CA VAL A 79 6.33 -16.70 0.24
C VAL A 79 6.26 -15.54 -0.74
N ILE A 80 5.49 -15.68 -1.81
CA ILE A 80 5.30 -14.62 -2.81
C ILE A 80 4.25 -13.62 -2.27
N LEU A 81 4.66 -12.36 -2.11
CA LEU A 81 3.80 -11.26 -1.70
C LEU A 81 3.15 -10.57 -2.90
N SER A 82 3.90 -10.45 -4.01
CA SER A 82 3.37 -9.92 -5.27
C SER A 82 4.18 -10.44 -6.44
N TYR A 83 3.51 -10.66 -7.58
CA TYR A 83 4.16 -11.03 -8.83
C TYR A 83 3.39 -10.47 -10.03
N ALA A 84 4.04 -9.62 -10.81
CA ALA A 84 3.48 -8.96 -11.97
C ALA A 84 4.23 -9.35 -13.25
N GLN A 85 3.91 -10.50 -13.82
CA GLN A 85 4.59 -11.07 -14.99
C GLN A 85 4.61 -10.15 -16.21
N GLU A 86 3.56 -9.36 -16.40
CA GLU A 86 3.46 -8.42 -17.53
C GLU A 86 4.57 -7.39 -17.55
N TYR A 87 5.11 -7.02 -16.36
CA TYR A 87 6.19 -6.04 -16.21
C TYR A 87 7.59 -6.61 -16.48
N ASP A 88 7.72 -7.94 -16.57
CA ASP A 88 8.99 -8.63 -16.93
C ASP A 88 9.12 -8.89 -18.43
N ARG A 89 8.12 -8.53 -19.23
CA ARG A 89 8.13 -8.74 -20.68
C ARG A 89 9.11 -7.82 -21.39
N GLU A 90 9.72 -8.30 -22.47
CA GLU A 90 10.68 -7.53 -23.27
C GLU A 90 10.04 -6.34 -23.98
N ASP A 91 8.77 -6.46 -24.36
CA ASP A 91 7.98 -5.45 -25.04
C ASP A 91 7.33 -4.41 -24.08
N TYR A 92 7.54 -4.55 -22.76
CA TYR A 92 7.10 -3.56 -21.79
C TYR A 92 7.89 -2.26 -21.95
N VAL A 93 7.20 -1.16 -22.20
CA VAL A 93 7.81 0.15 -22.49
C VAL A 93 7.63 1.13 -21.35
N GLU A 94 6.40 1.29 -20.86
CA GLU A 94 6.07 2.26 -19.81
C GLU A 94 4.74 1.85 -19.15
N TRP A 95 4.58 2.24 -17.87
CA TRP A 95 3.32 2.01 -17.17
C TRP A 95 2.15 2.76 -17.85
N ARG A 96 1.08 2.03 -18.12
CA ARG A 96 -0.18 2.55 -18.62
C ARG A 96 -1.28 2.21 -17.61
N ASP A 97 -2.14 3.19 -17.30
CA ASP A 97 -3.25 2.96 -16.38
C ASP A 97 -4.20 1.87 -16.92
N PRO A 98 -4.35 0.74 -16.20
CA PRO A 98 -5.27 -0.32 -16.61
C PRO A 98 -6.73 0.13 -16.69
N SER A 99 -7.08 1.28 -16.13
CA SER A 99 -8.44 1.82 -16.17
C SER A 99 -8.94 2.08 -17.60
N PHE A 100 -8.04 2.31 -18.56
CA PHE A 100 -8.41 2.48 -19.96
C PHE A 100 -9.08 1.24 -20.57
N ASP A 101 -8.78 0.06 -20.05
CA ASP A 101 -9.29 -1.21 -20.55
C ASP A 101 -10.45 -1.75 -19.67
N LEU A 102 -10.85 -1.00 -18.63
CA LEU A 102 -11.89 -1.39 -17.69
C LEU A 102 -13.15 -0.51 -17.84
N PRO A 103 -14.36 -1.10 -17.73
CA PRO A 103 -15.58 -0.31 -17.66
C PRO A 103 -15.58 0.55 -16.39
N PRO A 104 -16.35 1.66 -16.35
CA PRO A 104 -16.54 2.42 -15.13
C PRO A 104 -17.03 1.53 -13.99
N MET A 105 -16.47 1.72 -12.80
CA MET A 105 -16.87 0.97 -11.61
C MET A 105 -18.34 1.24 -11.29
N ARG A 106 -19.08 0.17 -11.00
CA ARG A 106 -20.45 0.23 -10.49
C ARG A 106 -20.50 -0.49 -9.15
N LEU A 107 -20.66 0.26 -8.09
CA LEU A 107 -20.83 -0.31 -6.77
C LEU A 107 -22.24 -0.92 -6.68
N THR A 108 -22.33 -2.25 -6.60
CA THR A 108 -23.59 -3.01 -6.54
C THR A 108 -23.99 -3.36 -5.10
N ILE A 109 -23.19 -2.97 -4.13
CA ILE A 109 -23.42 -3.21 -2.69
C ILE A 109 -23.61 -1.87 -1.96
N PRO A 110 -24.26 -1.84 -0.80
CA PRO A 110 -24.35 -0.65 0.03
C PRO A 110 -22.97 -0.07 0.40
N VAL A 111 -22.87 1.25 0.50
CA VAL A 111 -21.60 1.93 0.83
C VAL A 111 -20.99 1.41 2.14
N ARG A 112 -21.80 1.08 3.15
CA ARG A 112 -21.35 0.51 4.44
C ARG A 112 -20.68 -0.87 4.29
N GLU A 113 -21.00 -1.61 3.24
CA GLU A 113 -20.34 -2.88 2.92
C GLU A 113 -19.08 -2.70 2.07
N TYR A 114 -18.88 -1.51 1.51
CA TYR A 114 -17.68 -1.10 0.79
C TYR A 114 -16.65 -0.39 1.66
N THR A 115 -17.12 0.40 2.62
CA THR A 115 -16.27 1.22 3.49
C THR A 115 -16.65 0.97 4.95
N LEU A 116 -15.68 0.50 5.75
CA LEU A 116 -15.75 0.44 7.20
C LEU A 116 -15.09 1.70 7.77
N ASP A 117 -15.84 2.48 8.53
CA ASP A 117 -15.30 3.67 9.19
C ASP A 117 -14.96 3.31 10.66
N ALA A 118 -13.67 3.35 11.00
CA ALA A 118 -13.16 2.97 12.31
C ALA A 118 -13.77 3.73 13.49
N ARG A 119 -14.36 4.92 13.24
CA ARG A 119 -15.05 5.70 14.28
C ARG A 119 -16.33 5.05 14.77
N TYR A 120 -16.87 4.10 14.04
CA TYR A 120 -18.13 3.41 14.33
C TYR A 120 -17.96 1.89 14.54
N VAL A 121 -16.71 1.42 14.63
CA VAL A 121 -16.38 0.04 14.97
C VAL A 121 -16.53 -0.11 16.48
N GLU A 122 -17.38 -1.03 16.92
CA GLU A 122 -17.63 -1.33 18.34
C GLU A 122 -16.87 -2.58 18.82
N ASN A 123 -16.59 -3.51 17.88
CA ASN A 123 -15.85 -4.73 18.15
C ASN A 123 -14.63 -4.85 17.24
N ASP A 124 -13.46 -5.14 17.81
CA ASP A 124 -12.23 -5.31 17.04
C ASP A 124 -12.31 -6.44 16.00
N GLY A 125 -13.14 -7.45 16.24
CA GLY A 125 -13.41 -8.52 15.28
C GLY A 125 -14.00 -8.05 13.95
N ASP A 126 -14.71 -6.90 13.94
CA ASP A 126 -15.34 -6.35 12.75
C ASP A 126 -14.31 -5.97 11.68
N TYR A 127 -13.07 -5.58 12.08
CA TYR A 127 -11.98 -5.34 11.14
C TYR A 127 -11.60 -6.59 10.36
N TYR A 128 -11.46 -7.72 11.06
CA TYR A 128 -11.12 -8.98 10.42
C TYR A 128 -12.22 -9.43 9.46
N ASP A 129 -13.46 -9.49 9.92
CA ASP A 129 -14.61 -9.93 9.14
C ASP A 129 -14.80 -9.05 7.87
N PHE A 130 -14.54 -7.75 7.98
CA PHE A 130 -14.62 -6.85 6.85
C PHE A 130 -13.46 -7.01 5.86
N LEU A 131 -12.21 -7.15 6.34
CA LEU A 131 -11.04 -7.30 5.47
C LEU A 131 -10.97 -8.66 4.78
N GLU A 132 -11.58 -9.71 5.38
CA GLU A 132 -11.68 -11.03 4.76
C GLU A 132 -12.61 -11.04 3.54
N LEU A 133 -13.59 -10.13 3.47
CA LEU A 133 -14.54 -10.06 2.37
C LEU A 133 -13.84 -9.90 1.01
N PRO A 134 -14.38 -10.56 -0.04
CA PRO A 134 -13.80 -10.50 -1.39
C PRO A 134 -13.87 -9.09 -1.98
N PRO A 135 -13.09 -8.82 -3.05
CA PRO A 135 -13.24 -7.62 -3.87
C PRO A 135 -14.69 -7.41 -4.32
N VAL A 136 -15.08 -6.16 -4.52
CA VAL A 136 -16.47 -5.79 -4.90
C VAL A 136 -16.79 -6.02 -6.37
N GLU A 137 -15.77 -6.31 -7.15
CA GLU A 137 -15.89 -6.73 -8.55
C GLU A 137 -14.96 -7.92 -8.82
N ARG A 138 -15.29 -8.69 -9.86
CA ARG A 138 -14.41 -9.76 -10.35
C ARG A 138 -13.04 -9.19 -10.74
N ILE A 139 -11.98 -9.95 -10.43
CA ILE A 139 -10.60 -9.64 -10.82
C ILE A 139 -10.35 -10.35 -12.15
N GLU A 140 -10.11 -9.58 -13.20
CA GLU A 140 -9.93 -10.09 -14.56
C GLU A 140 -8.52 -10.61 -14.82
N LYS A 141 -7.54 -10.00 -14.13
CA LYS A 141 -6.12 -10.34 -14.22
C LYS A 141 -5.41 -10.02 -12.91
N VAL A 142 -4.22 -10.55 -12.73
CA VAL A 142 -3.33 -10.14 -11.64
C VAL A 142 -2.75 -8.76 -11.97
N TYR A 143 -2.88 -7.82 -11.05
CA TYR A 143 -2.34 -6.47 -11.17
C TYR A 143 -0.99 -6.35 -10.45
N SER A 144 -0.16 -5.40 -10.84
CA SER A 144 1.02 -5.05 -10.06
C SER A 144 0.65 -4.21 -8.84
N ILE A 145 1.57 -4.12 -7.87
CA ILE A 145 1.45 -3.15 -6.76
C ILE A 145 1.33 -1.72 -7.33
N GLN A 146 2.08 -1.39 -8.39
CA GLN A 146 2.02 -0.09 -9.05
C GLN A 146 0.65 0.17 -9.69
N ASP A 147 0.02 -0.83 -10.29
CA ASP A 147 -1.34 -0.68 -10.82
C ASP A 147 -2.32 -0.30 -9.71
N VAL A 148 -2.25 -1.00 -8.57
CA VAL A 148 -3.12 -0.71 -7.43
C VAL A 148 -2.83 0.67 -6.86
N LYS A 149 -1.55 1.04 -6.71
CA LYS A 149 -1.15 2.36 -6.19
C LYS A 149 -1.54 3.51 -7.12
N ARG A 150 -1.34 3.36 -8.44
CA ARG A 150 -1.47 4.44 -9.42
C ARG A 150 -2.87 4.53 -10.03
N SER A 151 -3.60 3.42 -10.16
CA SER A 151 -4.96 3.40 -10.75
C SER A 151 -6.03 3.35 -9.67
N ALA A 152 -6.81 4.43 -9.54
CA ALA A 152 -7.97 4.45 -8.65
C ALA A 152 -8.99 3.37 -9.03
N ARG A 153 -9.20 3.14 -10.34
CA ARG A 153 -10.16 2.15 -10.85
C ARG A 153 -9.79 0.72 -10.45
N VAL A 154 -8.49 0.39 -10.42
CA VAL A 154 -8.01 -0.92 -9.96
C VAL A 154 -8.14 -1.02 -8.44
N ARG A 155 -7.63 -0.01 -7.73
CA ARG A 155 -7.63 0.05 -6.26
C ARG A 155 -9.04 -0.04 -5.67
N ASP A 156 -10.02 0.60 -6.30
CA ASP A 156 -11.39 0.64 -5.82
C ASP A 156 -12.14 -0.71 -5.94
N LYS A 157 -11.55 -1.71 -6.59
CA LYS A 157 -12.05 -3.10 -6.52
C LYS A 157 -11.93 -3.69 -5.11
N ALA A 158 -10.94 -3.26 -4.33
CA ALA A 158 -10.77 -3.67 -2.93
C ALA A 158 -11.60 -2.79 -1.99
N ARG A 159 -12.25 -3.42 -1.00
CA ARG A 159 -12.93 -2.73 0.10
C ARG A 159 -11.93 -1.89 0.90
N ARG A 160 -12.41 -0.92 1.67
CA ARG A 160 -11.56 -0.02 2.43
C ARG A 160 -11.99 0.16 3.87
N VAL A 161 -11.02 0.22 4.77
CA VAL A 161 -11.19 0.65 6.16
C VAL A 161 -10.67 2.08 6.27
N GLU A 162 -11.51 3.02 6.69
CA GLU A 162 -11.14 4.43 6.91
C GLU A 162 -10.82 4.65 8.39
N MET A 163 -9.54 4.93 8.70
CA MET A 163 -9.07 5.25 10.05
C MET A 163 -9.22 6.75 10.33
N GLY A 164 -10.47 7.20 10.37
CA GLY A 164 -10.80 8.62 10.64
C GLY A 164 -10.58 9.03 12.10
N ASN A 165 -10.23 8.10 12.97
CA ASN A 165 -9.88 8.29 14.38
C ASN A 165 -8.37 8.53 14.60
N ILE A 166 -7.52 8.34 13.57
CA ILE A 166 -6.10 8.70 13.63
C ILE A 166 -5.96 10.18 13.22
N THR A 167 -5.32 10.96 14.05
CA THR A 167 -5.10 12.38 13.81
C THR A 167 -3.62 12.71 13.77
N PHE A 168 -3.27 13.69 12.95
CA PHE A 168 -1.91 14.19 12.82
C PHE A 168 -1.86 15.69 13.13
N GLY A 169 -0.77 16.13 13.73
CA GLY A 169 -0.50 17.55 13.92
C GLY A 169 -0.49 18.30 12.58
N PHE A 170 -0.66 19.61 12.62
CA PHE A 170 -0.64 20.44 11.41
C PHE A 170 0.72 20.35 10.74
N GLY A 171 0.74 19.95 9.46
CA GLY A 171 1.97 19.75 8.68
C GLY A 171 2.84 18.57 9.15
N SER A 172 2.45 17.85 10.22
CA SER A 172 3.17 16.67 10.71
C SER A 172 2.68 15.37 10.09
N ALA A 173 3.59 14.42 9.98
CA ALA A 173 3.31 13.02 9.69
C ALA A 173 3.48 12.12 10.93
N ASP A 174 3.91 12.67 12.06
CA ASP A 174 4.14 11.90 13.28
C ASP A 174 2.80 11.51 13.92
N ILE A 175 2.70 10.26 14.32
CA ILE A 175 1.57 9.74 15.10
C ILE A 175 1.90 10.02 16.57
N ALA A 176 1.02 10.73 17.27
CA ALA A 176 1.17 10.93 18.71
C ALA A 176 1.01 9.59 19.44
N GLU A 177 1.79 9.39 20.52
CA GLU A 177 1.80 8.12 21.26
C GLU A 177 0.42 7.68 21.74
N ASP A 178 -0.44 8.63 22.11
CA ASP A 178 -1.82 8.38 22.54
C ASP A 178 -2.75 7.93 21.40
N GLN A 179 -2.32 8.06 20.15
CA GLN A 179 -3.06 7.59 18.97
C GLN A 179 -2.70 6.15 18.57
N ILE A 180 -1.54 5.63 19.02
CA ILE A 180 -1.08 4.28 18.66
C ILE A 180 -2.08 3.20 19.06
N PRO A 181 -2.69 3.22 20.27
CA PRO A 181 -3.70 2.24 20.66
C PRO A 181 -4.91 2.15 19.72
N THR A 182 -5.22 3.23 18.98
CA THR A 182 -6.34 3.20 18.02
C THR A 182 -6.12 2.25 16.84
N LEU A 183 -4.87 1.80 16.63
CA LEU A 183 -4.50 0.83 15.61
C LEU A 183 -4.64 -0.63 16.09
N GLU A 184 -4.83 -0.90 17.39
CA GLU A 184 -4.73 -2.24 17.96
C GLU A 184 -5.71 -3.24 17.33
N GLY A 185 -7.00 -2.92 17.26
CA GLY A 185 -8.01 -3.81 16.67
C GLY A 185 -7.73 -4.11 15.18
N LEU A 186 -7.32 -3.09 14.43
CA LEU A 186 -6.88 -3.29 13.04
C LEU A 186 -5.63 -4.18 12.98
N ALA A 187 -4.61 -3.92 13.80
CA ALA A 187 -3.37 -4.70 13.83
C ALA A 187 -3.62 -6.19 14.16
N GLN A 188 -4.53 -6.48 15.09
CA GLN A 188 -4.95 -7.84 15.39
C GLN A 188 -5.61 -8.53 14.18
N ALA A 189 -6.46 -7.80 13.43
CA ALA A 189 -7.07 -8.32 12.21
C ALA A 189 -6.02 -8.62 11.12
N LEU A 190 -5.05 -7.70 10.92
CA LEU A 190 -3.95 -7.90 9.97
C LEU A 190 -3.09 -9.11 10.36
N SER A 191 -2.70 -9.23 11.63
CA SER A 191 -1.92 -10.37 12.15
C SER A 191 -2.62 -11.69 11.86
N ARG A 192 -3.92 -11.79 12.19
CA ARG A 192 -4.72 -12.99 11.95
C ARG A 192 -4.79 -13.37 10.46
N LEU A 193 -4.96 -12.39 9.57
CA LEU A 193 -4.96 -12.63 8.12
C LEU A 193 -3.59 -13.12 7.64
N ILE A 194 -2.49 -12.54 8.13
CA ILE A 194 -1.11 -12.94 7.78
C ILE A 194 -0.78 -14.34 8.34
N GLU A 195 -1.27 -14.70 9.53
CA GLU A 195 -1.10 -16.04 10.09
C GLU A 195 -1.76 -17.11 9.20
N GLN A 196 -2.93 -16.81 8.64
CA GLN A 196 -3.65 -17.71 7.74
C GLN A 196 -3.00 -17.75 6.34
N ASN A 197 -2.54 -16.61 5.85
CA ASN A 197 -1.87 -16.47 4.57
C ASN A 197 -0.68 -15.52 4.70
N PRO A 198 0.55 -16.03 4.87
CA PRO A 198 1.75 -15.19 4.99
C PRO A 198 2.02 -14.28 3.78
N GLY A 199 1.39 -14.55 2.63
CA GLY A 199 1.45 -13.72 1.41
C GLY A 199 0.48 -12.54 1.39
N GLU A 200 -0.27 -12.28 2.47
CA GLU A 200 -1.15 -11.12 2.54
C GLU A 200 -0.40 -9.81 2.32
N THR A 201 -1.02 -8.91 1.58
CA THR A 201 -0.49 -7.56 1.33
C THR A 201 -1.60 -6.53 1.51
N PHE A 202 -1.28 -5.49 2.26
CA PHE A 202 -2.20 -4.40 2.57
C PHE A 202 -1.65 -3.08 2.03
N LEU A 203 -2.52 -2.25 1.46
CA LEU A 203 -2.20 -0.88 1.05
C LEU A 203 -2.67 0.09 2.13
N ILE A 204 -1.79 0.96 2.56
CA ILE A 204 -2.04 2.09 3.45
C ILE A 204 -2.01 3.36 2.63
N GLU A 205 -3.17 4.02 2.53
CA GLU A 205 -3.35 5.25 1.76
C GLU A 205 -3.34 6.46 2.69
N GLY A 206 -2.52 7.47 2.40
CA GLY A 206 -2.57 8.76 3.09
C GLY A 206 -3.33 9.80 2.27
N HIS A 207 -4.13 10.63 2.95
CA HIS A 207 -4.90 11.73 2.34
C HIS A 207 -4.75 13.03 3.13
N THR A 208 -4.85 14.17 2.43
CA THR A 208 -4.89 15.50 3.04
C THR A 208 -6.18 16.22 2.67
N ASP A 209 -6.46 17.34 3.34
CA ASP A 209 -7.37 18.34 2.79
C ASP A 209 -6.70 19.12 1.64
N ALA A 210 -7.47 20.02 1.01
CA ALA A 210 -7.02 20.78 -0.15
C ALA A 210 -6.24 22.06 0.22
N VAL A 211 -5.80 22.20 1.48
CA VAL A 211 -5.02 23.37 1.90
C VAL A 211 -3.54 23.13 1.65
N GLY A 212 -2.93 23.99 0.85
CA GLY A 212 -1.49 23.94 0.53
C GLY A 212 -1.21 23.68 -0.93
N LEU A 213 0.00 23.24 -1.24
CA LEU A 213 0.44 22.89 -2.59
C LEU A 213 0.25 21.39 -2.85
N ASP A 214 -0.28 21.00 -4.01
CA ASP A 214 -0.50 19.59 -4.39
C ASP A 214 0.74 18.72 -4.14
N GLY A 215 1.92 19.15 -4.56
CA GLY A 215 3.16 18.38 -4.33
C GLY A 215 3.53 18.22 -2.86
N ALA A 216 3.29 19.25 -2.03
CA ALA A 216 3.52 19.18 -0.58
C ALA A 216 2.49 18.25 0.08
N ASN A 217 1.22 18.32 -0.32
CA ASN A 217 0.15 17.44 0.14
C ASN A 217 0.40 15.98 -0.25
N LEU A 218 0.91 15.72 -1.46
CA LEU A 218 1.34 14.38 -1.88
C LEU A 218 2.44 13.83 -0.97
N ALA A 219 3.52 14.60 -0.75
CA ALA A 219 4.63 14.19 0.10
C ALA A 219 4.20 13.99 1.56
N LEU A 220 3.37 14.90 2.12
CA LEU A 220 2.87 14.80 3.47
C LEU A 220 1.98 13.58 3.67
N SER A 221 1.07 13.31 2.75
CA SER A 221 0.17 12.16 2.82
C SER A 221 0.93 10.83 2.73
N ASP A 222 1.99 10.78 1.93
CA ASP A 222 2.83 9.60 1.81
C ASP A 222 3.60 9.31 3.12
N ARG A 223 4.19 10.35 3.72
CA ARG A 223 4.83 10.23 5.04
C ARG A 223 3.85 9.76 6.12
N ARG A 224 2.60 10.23 6.12
CA ARG A 224 1.57 9.78 7.07
C ARG A 224 1.25 8.30 6.90
N ALA A 225 1.11 7.83 5.66
CA ALA A 225 0.91 6.41 5.38
C ALA A 225 2.10 5.58 5.87
N GLU A 226 3.33 6.08 5.66
CA GLU A 226 4.56 5.42 6.11
C GLU A 226 4.65 5.37 7.64
N SER A 227 4.35 6.47 8.35
CA SER A 227 4.37 6.49 9.82
C SER A 227 3.39 5.49 10.43
N VAL A 228 2.22 5.31 9.81
CA VAL A 228 1.27 4.28 10.23
C VAL A 228 1.83 2.87 9.97
N ALA A 229 2.49 2.64 8.81
CA ALA A 229 3.13 1.36 8.52
C ALA A 229 4.24 1.04 9.51
N VAL A 230 5.08 2.03 9.85
CA VAL A 230 6.14 1.90 10.88
C VAL A 230 5.54 1.57 12.24
N ALA A 231 4.49 2.28 12.68
CA ALA A 231 3.82 1.98 13.94
C ALA A 231 3.24 0.55 13.98
N LEU A 232 2.65 0.08 12.89
CA LEU A 232 2.15 -1.30 12.78
C LEU A 232 3.28 -2.33 12.85
N THR A 233 4.43 -2.03 12.27
CA THR A 233 5.60 -2.93 12.31
C THR A 233 6.27 -2.92 13.68
N ASP A 234 6.60 -1.74 14.21
CA ASP A 234 7.43 -1.61 15.40
C ASP A 234 6.69 -1.92 16.71
N VAL A 235 5.39 -1.58 16.76
CA VAL A 235 4.59 -1.75 17.98
C VAL A 235 3.80 -3.07 17.95
N PHE A 236 3.22 -3.41 16.80
CA PHE A 236 2.31 -4.56 16.69
C PHE A 236 2.93 -5.77 15.95
N GLY A 237 4.18 -5.66 15.47
CA GLY A 237 4.91 -6.77 14.86
C GLY A 237 4.41 -7.18 13.47
N ILE A 238 3.64 -6.34 12.78
CA ILE A 238 3.22 -6.62 11.40
C ILE A 238 4.46 -6.57 10.50
N PRO A 239 4.77 -7.63 9.72
CA PRO A 239 5.95 -7.61 8.87
C PRO A 239 5.87 -6.47 7.84
N ALA A 240 6.91 -5.66 7.77
CA ALA A 240 6.94 -4.45 6.94
C ALA A 240 6.68 -4.74 5.45
N GLU A 241 7.13 -5.89 4.95
CA GLU A 241 6.94 -6.33 3.56
C GLU A 241 5.50 -6.69 3.19
N ASN A 242 4.62 -6.94 4.17
CA ASN A 242 3.18 -7.12 3.97
C ASN A 242 2.43 -5.78 3.82
N LEU A 243 3.11 -4.66 4.07
CA LEU A 243 2.53 -3.33 4.01
C LEU A 243 3.08 -2.56 2.81
N ALA A 244 2.19 -2.02 1.98
CA ALA A 244 2.51 -1.05 0.93
C ALA A 244 1.94 0.31 1.35
N THR A 245 2.65 1.39 1.04
CA THR A 245 2.20 2.75 1.39
C THR A 245 2.05 3.61 0.14
N GLN A 246 1.10 4.55 0.14
CA GLN A 246 0.93 5.52 -0.92
C GLN A 246 0.24 6.80 -0.44
N GLY A 247 0.84 7.94 -0.74
CA GLY A 247 0.22 9.24 -0.57
C GLY A 247 -0.60 9.66 -1.78
N TYR A 248 -1.78 10.22 -1.54
CA TYR A 248 -2.66 10.74 -2.58
C TYR A 248 -2.92 12.25 -2.46
N GLY A 249 -2.41 12.87 -1.38
CA GLY A 249 -2.68 14.28 -1.14
C GLY A 249 -4.19 14.58 -1.11
N GLU A 250 -4.58 15.62 -1.81
CA GLU A 250 -5.96 16.12 -1.90
C GLU A 250 -6.78 15.51 -3.05
N ARG A 251 -6.25 14.55 -3.80
CA ARG A 251 -6.87 14.05 -5.04
C ARG A 251 -8.19 13.33 -4.85
N PHE A 252 -8.39 12.73 -3.68
CA PHE A 252 -9.58 11.93 -3.38
C PHE A 252 -10.27 12.48 -2.13
N LEU A 253 -10.74 13.72 -2.23
CA LEU A 253 -11.45 14.38 -1.14
C LEU A 253 -12.76 13.65 -0.80
N LYS A 254 -12.97 13.34 0.48
CA LYS A 254 -14.24 12.79 1.00
C LYS A 254 -15.31 13.88 0.99
N VAL A 255 -14.92 15.08 1.40
CA VAL A 255 -15.72 16.31 1.32
C VAL A 255 -15.09 17.25 0.31
N LYS A 256 -15.80 17.57 -0.77
CA LYS A 256 -15.30 18.43 -1.86
C LYS A 256 -15.29 19.89 -1.41
N THR A 257 -14.18 20.34 -0.84
CA THR A 257 -13.95 21.72 -0.40
C THR A 257 -12.49 22.10 -0.55
N GLN A 258 -12.21 23.39 -0.78
CA GLN A 258 -10.86 23.95 -0.79
C GLN A 258 -10.42 24.44 0.60
N SER A 259 -11.31 24.35 1.60
CA SER A 259 -11.04 24.74 2.98
C SER A 259 -10.46 23.58 3.80
N LYS A 260 -9.95 23.89 4.99
CA LYS A 260 -9.57 22.88 5.99
C LYS A 260 -10.75 21.96 6.28
N GLU A 261 -10.55 20.66 6.11
CA GLU A 261 -11.58 19.65 6.33
C GLU A 261 -10.98 18.40 7.02
N PRO A 262 -11.31 18.18 8.30
CA PRO A 262 -10.80 17.03 9.04
C PRO A 262 -11.11 15.68 8.41
N LEU A 263 -12.29 15.52 7.79
CA LEU A 263 -12.69 14.26 7.16
C LEU A 263 -11.84 13.91 5.92
N ASN A 264 -11.18 14.90 5.32
CA ASN A 264 -10.26 14.69 4.22
C ASN A 264 -8.88 14.23 4.69
N ARG A 265 -8.49 14.58 5.92
CA ARG A 265 -7.22 14.16 6.55
C ARG A 265 -7.41 12.81 7.20
N ARG A 266 -7.17 11.73 6.46
CA ARG A 266 -7.43 10.36 6.89
C ARG A 266 -6.39 9.40 6.36
N VAL A 267 -6.31 8.24 6.97
CA VAL A 267 -5.59 7.07 6.48
C VAL A 267 -6.62 6.00 6.13
N VAL A 268 -6.36 5.28 5.05
CA VAL A 268 -7.24 4.22 4.53
C VAL A 268 -6.44 2.94 4.38
N PHE A 269 -7.04 1.81 4.74
CA PHE A 269 -6.46 0.48 4.56
C PHE A 269 -7.25 -0.32 3.54
N ARG A 270 -6.54 -1.09 2.71
CA ARG A 270 -7.14 -2.07 1.82
C ARG A 270 -6.36 -3.36 1.84
N ARG A 271 -7.03 -4.49 1.92
CA ARG A 271 -6.44 -5.78 1.60
C ARG A 271 -6.34 -5.91 0.09
N ILE A 272 -5.13 -5.86 -0.45
CA ILE A 272 -4.90 -5.86 -1.90
C ILE A 272 -4.42 -7.20 -2.44
N THR A 273 -4.16 -8.19 -1.60
CA THR A 273 -3.75 -9.55 -1.98
C THR A 273 -4.58 -10.12 -3.13
N PRO A 274 -5.93 -10.05 -3.10
CA PRO A 274 -6.72 -10.60 -4.18
C PRO A 274 -6.52 -9.93 -5.54
N LEU A 275 -5.92 -8.73 -5.57
CA LEU A 275 -5.63 -7.99 -6.79
C LEU A 275 -4.26 -8.33 -7.36
N ILE A 276 -3.25 -8.64 -6.50
CA ILE A 276 -1.83 -8.68 -6.86
C ILE A 276 -1.18 -10.07 -6.74
N ALA A 277 -1.86 -11.01 -6.12
CA ALA A 277 -1.38 -12.39 -6.01
C ALA A 277 -2.13 -13.31 -6.96
N PRO A 278 -1.47 -14.30 -7.56
CA PRO A 278 -2.19 -15.35 -8.27
C PRO A 278 -3.13 -16.03 -7.27
N VAL A 279 -4.39 -16.16 -7.64
CA VAL A 279 -5.34 -16.97 -6.86
C VAL A 279 -4.72 -18.37 -6.78
N ALA A 280 -4.34 -18.80 -5.57
CA ALA A 280 -3.96 -20.19 -5.36
C ALA A 280 -5.14 -21.03 -5.87
N SER A 281 -4.93 -21.76 -6.95
CA SER A 281 -5.93 -22.68 -7.44
C SER A 281 -6.23 -23.62 -6.27
N ALA A 282 -7.44 -23.54 -5.74
CA ALA A 282 -7.92 -24.51 -4.79
C ALA A 282 -7.81 -25.89 -5.45
N GLN A 283 -6.83 -26.66 -5.04
CA GLN A 283 -6.68 -28.06 -5.40
C GLN A 283 -7.58 -28.89 -4.50
#